data_79249e6b7966e08576dabafa7534c22a
#
_entry.id   79249e6b7966e08576dabafa7534c22a
#
_cell.length_a   1.000
_cell.length_b   1.000
_cell.length_c   1.000
_cell.angle_alpha   90.00
_cell.angle_beta   90.00
_cell.angle_gamma   90.00
#
_symmetry.space_group_name_H-M   'P 1'
#
loop_
_entity.id
_entity.type
_entity.pdbx_description
1 polymer ?
#
loop_
_entity_poly.entity_id
_entity_poly.type
_entity_poly.pdbx_seq_one_letter_code
_entity_poly.pdbx_strand_id
1 'polypeptide(L)'
;MATLGGVSASRTRSGPVREWVTFEDPADDGRRWQIDVTFLTSHWECIFGRGCQGVFTEPAPEMVQGCCSYGAHFSNRKDRDRVVRAARELSDDEWQYAKAGRAKGVYAKCGKDEEGRIEWRTRLVDDACIFLNRPGFAPGAGCALHLHAMRSGRHHSDLKPDVCWQLPLRCVDEEQEDGTVVSTLSEFGRDGWGDGGAEFAWWCTEAPEAFTGREPVYRSMGEELRKMLGSDALYDQVVTYLDQRASAQPPPAPHPAETPVQFTRRRPGTNGSRRKH
;
A
#
# COMPACT_ATOMS: atom_id res chain seq x y z
N MET A 1 -9.05 26.08 -21.47
CA MET A 1 -8.25 25.16 -22.33
C MET A 1 -7.12 24.64 -21.48
N ALA A 2 -7.25 23.41 -20.98
CA ALA A 2 -6.22 22.79 -20.16
C ALA A 2 -5.10 22.31 -21.06
N THR A 3 -3.90 22.83 -20.86
CA THR A 3 -2.67 22.36 -21.51
C THR A 3 -2.32 20.99 -20.94
N LEU A 4 -2.36 19.97 -21.78
CA LEU A 4 -1.86 18.64 -21.49
C LEU A 4 -0.35 18.73 -21.22
N GLY A 5 0.05 18.48 -19.96
CA GLY A 5 1.45 18.43 -19.56
C GLY A 5 2.21 17.36 -20.33
N GLY A 6 3.43 17.70 -20.74
CA GLY A 6 4.27 16.86 -21.58
C GLY A 6 4.67 15.56 -20.88
N VAL A 7 4.54 14.45 -21.58
CA VAL A 7 5.06 13.13 -21.17
C VAL A 7 6.58 13.19 -21.27
N SER A 8 7.27 13.25 -20.12
CA SER A 8 8.73 13.14 -20.04
C SER A 8 9.11 11.71 -19.71
N ALA A 9 9.67 10.99 -20.66
CA ALA A 9 10.32 9.71 -20.41
C ALA A 9 11.76 9.95 -19.92
N SER A 10 11.95 10.02 -18.61
CA SER A 10 13.28 10.06 -18.01
C SER A 10 13.90 8.65 -18.03
N ARG A 11 14.95 8.46 -18.83
CA ARG A 11 15.81 7.27 -18.85
C ARG A 11 16.97 7.47 -17.87
N THR A 12 16.88 6.87 -16.69
CA THR A 12 18.11 6.64 -15.88
C THR A 12 18.00 5.32 -15.12
N ARG A 13 18.98 4.45 -15.39
CA ARG A 13 19.25 3.11 -14.83
C ARG A 13 18.31 2.00 -15.32
N SER A 14 18.89 0.82 -15.58
CA SER A 14 18.31 -0.41 -16.10
C SER A 14 17.28 -1.07 -15.15
N GLY A 15 16.23 -0.35 -14.82
CA GLY A 15 15.04 -0.85 -14.15
C GLY A 15 13.89 -1.02 -15.14
N PRO A 16 12.83 -1.73 -14.78
CA PRO A 16 11.64 -1.83 -15.60
C PRO A 16 11.08 -0.43 -15.91
N VAL A 17 10.59 -0.27 -17.14
CA VAL A 17 10.05 1.02 -17.61
C VAL A 17 8.80 1.33 -16.81
N ARG A 18 8.83 2.42 -16.02
CA ARG A 18 7.65 2.97 -15.33
C ARG A 18 7.14 4.20 -16.06
N GLU A 19 5.84 4.32 -16.08
CA GLU A 19 5.16 5.47 -16.66
C GLU A 19 4.71 6.44 -15.56
N TRP A 20 4.95 7.71 -15.75
CA TRP A 20 4.64 8.78 -14.80
C TRP A 20 3.83 9.88 -15.46
N VAL A 21 2.98 10.53 -14.69
CA VAL A 21 2.26 11.75 -15.11
C VAL A 21 2.38 12.82 -14.04
N THR A 22 2.40 14.07 -14.47
CA THR A 22 2.46 15.22 -13.57
C THR A 22 1.17 16.02 -13.61
N PHE A 23 0.68 16.43 -12.44
CA PHE A 23 -0.45 17.33 -12.26
C PHE A 23 -0.01 18.55 -11.46
N GLU A 24 -0.53 19.72 -11.81
CA GLU A 24 -0.52 20.87 -10.92
C GLU A 24 -1.57 20.68 -9.83
N ASP A 25 -1.27 21.08 -8.59
CA ASP A 25 -2.25 21.01 -7.51
C ASP A 25 -3.28 22.13 -7.69
N PRO A 26 -4.58 21.84 -7.81
CA PRO A 26 -5.60 22.88 -8.02
C PRO A 26 -5.82 23.79 -6.80
N ALA A 27 -5.28 23.42 -5.62
CA ALA A 27 -5.43 24.14 -4.37
C ALA A 27 -4.13 24.80 -3.89
N ASP A 28 -2.97 24.50 -4.53
CA ASP A 28 -1.66 24.97 -4.11
C ASP A 28 -0.75 25.20 -5.32
N ASP A 29 -0.61 26.44 -5.77
CA ASP A 29 0.20 26.83 -6.92
C ASP A 29 1.70 26.50 -6.75
N GLY A 30 2.16 26.28 -5.52
CA GLY A 30 3.52 25.87 -5.20
C GLY A 30 3.74 24.36 -5.21
N ARG A 31 2.74 23.55 -5.56
CA ARG A 31 2.81 22.08 -5.50
C ARG A 31 2.54 21.44 -6.86
N ARG A 32 3.36 20.43 -7.17
CA ARG A 32 3.17 19.52 -8.30
C ARG A 32 3.11 18.08 -7.80
N TRP A 33 2.24 17.29 -8.44
CA TRP A 33 2.11 15.89 -8.16
C TRP A 33 2.71 15.04 -9.27
N GLN A 34 3.65 14.16 -8.93
CA GLN A 34 4.16 13.13 -9.82
C GLN A 34 3.54 11.80 -9.44
N ILE A 35 2.76 11.21 -10.36
CA ILE A 35 1.93 10.03 -10.11
C ILE A 35 2.48 8.84 -10.90
N ASP A 36 2.69 7.69 -10.21
CA ASP A 36 3.10 6.42 -10.81
C ASP A 36 1.91 5.76 -11.53
N VAL A 37 1.81 5.97 -12.84
CA VAL A 37 0.76 5.38 -13.68
C VAL A 37 0.86 3.85 -13.70
N THR A 38 2.09 3.31 -13.77
CA THR A 38 2.33 1.86 -13.82
C THR A 38 1.76 1.14 -12.60
N PHE A 39 2.02 1.66 -11.39
CA PHE A 39 1.50 1.04 -10.19
C PHE A 39 -0.01 1.29 -10.02
N LEU A 40 -0.48 2.51 -10.25
CA LEU A 40 -1.88 2.83 -10.05
C LEU A 40 -2.82 2.11 -11.02
N THR A 41 -2.35 1.76 -12.22
CA THR A 41 -3.14 0.94 -13.18
C THR A 41 -2.99 -0.56 -12.99
N SER A 42 -2.09 -1.02 -12.11
CA SER A 42 -1.92 -2.44 -11.80
C SER A 42 -3.05 -2.97 -10.92
N HIS A 43 -3.19 -4.30 -10.86
CA HIS A 43 -4.24 -4.99 -10.11
C HIS A 43 -3.74 -5.51 -8.75
N TRP A 44 -2.93 -4.71 -8.07
CA TRP A 44 -2.47 -5.07 -6.73
C TRP A 44 -3.62 -5.10 -5.71
N GLU A 45 -3.59 -6.10 -4.82
CA GLU A 45 -4.47 -6.16 -3.64
C GLU A 45 -3.72 -6.71 -2.42
N CYS A 46 -4.17 -6.33 -1.21
CA CYS A 46 -3.62 -6.90 0.02
C CYS A 46 -4.06 -8.36 0.18
N ILE A 47 -3.10 -9.29 0.18
CA ILE A 47 -3.33 -10.73 0.35
C ILE A 47 -3.08 -11.22 1.78
N PHE A 48 -3.26 -10.36 2.80
CA PHE A 48 -3.20 -10.77 4.21
C PHE A 48 -4.13 -11.97 4.46
N GLY A 49 -3.58 -13.02 5.07
CA GLY A 49 -4.30 -14.27 5.31
C GLY A 49 -4.56 -15.14 4.06
N ARG A 50 -4.09 -14.73 2.88
CA ARG A 50 -4.29 -15.41 1.59
C ARG A 50 -2.98 -15.67 0.85
N GLY A 51 -1.85 -15.84 1.57
CA GLY A 51 -0.53 -16.07 1.00
C GLY A 51 0.50 -14.98 1.28
N CYS A 52 0.15 -13.93 2.03
CA CYS A 52 1.12 -12.94 2.50
C CYS A 52 2.18 -13.62 3.36
N GLN A 53 3.45 -13.48 3.00
CA GLN A 53 4.57 -14.12 3.68
C GLN A 53 5.17 -13.25 4.80
N GLY A 54 4.58 -12.07 5.05
CA GLY A 54 5.05 -11.14 6.06
C GLY A 54 6.29 -10.35 5.65
N VAL A 55 6.79 -9.56 6.60
CA VAL A 55 7.98 -8.71 6.44
C VAL A 55 9.10 -9.27 7.33
N PHE A 56 9.63 -10.42 6.93
CA PHE A 56 10.66 -11.18 7.65
C PHE A 56 11.84 -11.46 6.73
N THR A 57 12.99 -11.80 7.32
CA THR A 57 14.19 -12.24 6.56
C THR A 57 14.01 -13.63 5.96
N GLU A 58 13.04 -14.40 6.45
CA GLU A 58 12.59 -15.67 5.89
C GLU A 58 11.06 -15.66 5.73
N PRO A 59 10.50 -16.32 4.70
CA PRO A 59 9.05 -16.39 4.52
C PRO A 59 8.38 -17.08 5.71
N ALA A 60 7.34 -16.45 6.29
CA ALA A 60 6.61 -16.99 7.44
C ALA A 60 5.08 -16.83 7.26
N PRO A 61 4.48 -17.41 6.20
CA PRO A 61 3.05 -17.25 5.91
C PRO A 61 2.15 -17.86 7.02
N GLU A 62 2.64 -18.88 7.72
CA GLU A 62 1.95 -19.55 8.83
C GLU A 62 1.73 -18.65 10.04
N MET A 63 2.56 -17.63 10.25
CA MET A 63 2.40 -16.67 11.35
C MET A 63 1.20 -15.75 11.15
N VAL A 64 0.76 -15.53 9.91
CA VAL A 64 -0.36 -14.64 9.54
C VAL A 64 -0.23 -13.26 10.21
N GLN A 65 0.96 -12.68 10.15
CA GLN A 65 1.25 -11.38 10.76
C GLN A 65 1.33 -10.24 9.73
N GLY A 66 1.75 -10.53 8.50
CA GLY A 66 1.92 -9.52 7.47
C GLY A 66 2.90 -8.41 7.89
N CYS A 67 2.64 -7.18 7.47
CA CYS A 67 3.41 -6.00 7.88
C CYS A 67 3.20 -5.60 9.35
N CYS A 68 2.24 -6.21 10.05
CA CYS A 68 1.97 -5.94 11.48
C CYS A 68 3.03 -6.49 12.43
N SER A 69 3.95 -7.37 11.99
CA SER A 69 5.02 -7.92 12.83
C SER A 69 5.94 -6.85 13.41
N TYR A 70 6.14 -5.73 12.71
CA TYR A 70 6.98 -4.63 13.20
C TYR A 70 6.22 -3.59 14.03
N GLY A 71 4.88 -3.63 14.04
CA GLY A 71 4.06 -2.53 14.50
C GLY A 71 4.08 -1.36 13.51
N ALA A 72 3.38 -0.29 13.83
CA ALA A 72 3.26 0.89 12.98
C ALA A 72 3.94 2.09 13.64
N HIS A 73 4.93 2.69 12.98
CA HIS A 73 5.48 3.98 13.37
C HIS A 73 4.42 5.06 13.10
N PHE A 74 4.29 5.99 14.02
CA PHE A 74 3.37 7.11 13.85
C PHE A 74 4.06 8.23 13.09
N SER A 75 3.40 8.73 12.06
CA SER A 75 3.89 9.85 11.26
C SER A 75 4.02 11.14 12.08
N ASN A 76 3.14 11.32 13.08
CA ASN A 76 3.16 12.48 13.98
C ASN A 76 2.26 12.25 15.21
N ARG A 77 2.20 13.28 16.09
CA ARG A 77 1.36 13.21 17.29
C ARG A 77 -0.14 13.10 16.99
N LYS A 78 -0.64 13.74 15.92
CA LYS A 78 -2.07 13.69 15.56
C LYS A 78 -2.49 12.29 15.14
N ASP A 79 -1.63 11.61 14.36
CA ASP A 79 -1.80 10.21 13.96
C ASP A 79 -1.88 9.30 15.19
N ARG A 80 -0.90 9.38 16.09
CA ARG A 80 -0.91 8.61 17.34
C ARG A 80 -2.17 8.86 18.17
N ASP A 81 -2.54 10.11 18.37
CA ASP A 81 -3.68 10.48 19.22
C ASP A 81 -5.02 10.03 18.57
N ARG A 82 -5.12 9.99 17.23
CA ARG A 82 -6.24 9.40 16.48
C ARG A 82 -6.36 7.91 16.79
N VAL A 83 -5.27 7.14 16.68
CA VAL A 83 -5.25 5.70 16.98
C VAL A 83 -5.57 5.41 18.45
N VAL A 84 -5.09 6.24 19.38
CA VAL A 84 -5.44 6.11 20.82
C VAL A 84 -6.94 6.30 21.04
N ARG A 85 -7.57 7.25 20.33
CA ARG A 85 -9.03 7.42 20.40
C ARG A 85 -9.77 6.23 19.83
N ALA A 86 -9.37 5.76 18.64
CA ALA A 86 -9.95 4.58 17.99
C ALA A 86 -9.85 3.32 18.87
N ALA A 87 -8.74 3.14 19.57
CA ALA A 87 -8.55 2.01 20.48
C ALA A 87 -9.54 1.99 21.66
N ARG A 88 -10.08 3.15 22.06
CA ARG A 88 -11.10 3.23 23.13
C ARG A 88 -12.47 2.78 22.67
N GLU A 89 -12.72 2.80 21.37
CA GLU A 89 -13.97 2.36 20.75
C GLU A 89 -14.04 0.83 20.65
N LEU A 90 -12.89 0.14 20.63
CA LEU A 90 -12.83 -1.32 20.52
C LEU A 90 -13.36 -2.00 21.80
N SER A 91 -14.26 -2.97 21.62
CA SER A 91 -14.69 -3.85 22.70
C SER A 91 -13.66 -4.95 22.99
N ASP A 92 -13.80 -5.62 24.13
CA ASP A 92 -12.95 -6.74 24.49
C ASP A 92 -13.17 -7.95 23.57
N ASP A 93 -14.35 -8.04 22.95
CA ASP A 93 -14.70 -9.11 22.02
C ASP A 93 -14.12 -8.87 20.61
N GLU A 94 -13.76 -7.63 20.28
CA GLU A 94 -13.21 -7.27 18.96
C GLU A 94 -11.69 -7.28 18.95
N TRP A 95 -11.07 -7.13 20.10
CA TRP A 95 -9.64 -6.91 20.22
C TRP A 95 -8.98 -7.89 21.20
N GLN A 96 -8.22 -8.83 20.66
CA GLN A 96 -7.58 -9.91 21.42
C GLN A 96 -6.73 -9.40 22.60
N TYR A 97 -6.03 -8.31 22.41
CA TYR A 97 -5.10 -7.73 23.40
C TYR A 97 -5.69 -6.51 24.15
N ALA A 98 -7.00 -6.39 24.22
CA ALA A 98 -7.67 -5.26 24.86
C ALA A 98 -7.21 -5.01 26.29
N LYS A 99 -7.08 -6.06 27.12
CA LYS A 99 -6.60 -5.97 28.51
C LYS A 99 -5.18 -5.38 28.59
N ALA A 100 -4.29 -5.84 27.71
CA ALA A 100 -2.91 -5.33 27.65
C ALA A 100 -2.86 -3.87 27.20
N GLY A 101 -3.67 -3.52 26.20
CA GLY A 101 -3.79 -2.15 25.68
C GLY A 101 -4.34 -1.16 26.70
N ARG A 102 -5.37 -1.57 27.46
CA ARG A 102 -5.94 -0.75 28.53
C ARG A 102 -4.98 -0.57 29.70
N ALA A 103 -4.23 -1.61 30.07
CA ALA A 103 -3.30 -1.58 31.18
C ALA A 103 -1.99 -0.83 30.88
N LYS A 104 -1.43 -0.99 29.67
CA LYS A 104 -0.09 -0.52 29.30
C LYS A 104 -0.07 0.55 28.21
N GLY A 105 -1.26 0.92 27.66
CA GLY A 105 -1.40 1.76 26.47
C GLY A 105 -1.07 1.02 25.17
N VAL A 106 -1.51 1.59 24.06
CA VAL A 106 -1.44 0.97 22.72
C VAL A 106 -0.17 1.32 21.94
N TYR A 107 0.70 2.14 22.47
CA TYR A 107 1.95 2.56 21.83
C TYR A 107 3.14 2.46 22.79
N ALA A 108 4.33 2.45 22.23
CA ALA A 108 5.59 2.40 22.94
C ALA A 108 6.68 3.19 22.20
N LYS A 109 7.67 3.62 22.95
CA LYS A 109 8.91 4.16 22.39
C LYS A 109 9.65 3.07 21.63
N CYS A 110 10.13 3.36 20.41
CA CYS A 110 10.85 2.39 19.59
C CYS A 110 12.26 2.82 19.18
N GLY A 111 12.61 4.08 19.39
CA GLY A 111 13.92 4.58 19.02
C GLY A 111 14.02 6.10 19.12
N LYS A 112 14.96 6.61 18.36
CA LYS A 112 15.11 8.02 18.04
C LYS A 112 15.40 8.14 16.55
N ASP A 113 14.85 9.19 15.94
CA ASP A 113 15.17 9.55 14.56
C ASP A 113 16.58 10.16 14.45
N GLU A 114 16.99 10.52 13.23
CA GLU A 114 18.29 11.10 12.91
C GLU A 114 18.55 12.43 13.67
N GLU A 115 17.50 13.18 13.99
CA GLU A 115 17.56 14.41 14.78
C GLU A 115 17.49 14.16 16.29
N GLY A 116 17.46 12.91 16.74
CA GLY A 116 17.45 12.52 18.16
C GLY A 116 16.08 12.64 18.84
N ARG A 117 15.00 12.89 18.08
CA ARG A 117 13.63 12.94 18.61
C ARG A 117 13.11 11.52 18.86
N ILE A 118 12.30 11.36 19.92
CA ILE A 118 11.75 10.04 20.27
C ILE A 118 10.73 9.59 19.22
N GLU A 119 10.99 8.44 18.65
CA GLU A 119 10.04 7.72 17.81
C GLU A 119 9.08 6.84 18.59
N TRP A 120 7.85 6.81 18.13
CA TRP A 120 6.76 6.05 18.73
C TRP A 120 6.10 5.15 17.71
N ARG A 121 5.83 3.91 18.11
CA ARG A 121 5.08 2.95 17.29
C ARG A 121 3.96 2.29 18.10
N THR A 122 3.05 1.61 17.42
CA THR A 122 2.09 0.72 18.09
C THR A 122 2.86 -0.33 18.91
N ARG A 123 2.38 -0.59 20.13
CA ARG A 123 2.99 -1.59 21.00
C ARG A 123 3.03 -2.96 20.35
N LEU A 124 4.11 -3.69 20.54
CA LEU A 124 4.18 -5.10 20.20
C LEU A 124 3.74 -5.94 21.40
N VAL A 125 2.99 -7.00 21.13
CA VAL A 125 2.60 -8.05 22.06
C VAL A 125 2.71 -9.37 21.30
N ASP A 126 3.40 -10.35 21.87
CA ASP A 126 3.67 -11.64 21.24
C ASP A 126 4.19 -11.46 19.79
N ASP A 127 5.26 -10.66 19.68
CA ASP A 127 6.04 -10.38 18.47
C ASP A 127 5.28 -9.73 17.30
N ALA A 128 4.12 -9.11 17.55
CA ALA A 128 3.49 -8.27 16.54
C ALA A 128 2.62 -7.16 17.15
N CYS A 129 2.09 -6.30 16.28
CA CYS A 129 1.26 -5.17 16.65
C CYS A 129 0.12 -5.58 17.61
N ILE A 130 -0.07 -4.82 18.68
CA ILE A 130 -1.12 -5.03 19.67
C ILE A 130 -2.53 -5.09 19.07
N PHE A 131 -2.76 -4.44 17.92
CA PHE A 131 -4.04 -4.46 17.20
C PHE A 131 -4.22 -5.66 16.30
N LEU A 132 -3.20 -6.50 16.11
CA LEU A 132 -3.31 -7.70 15.29
C LEU A 132 -3.95 -8.83 16.09
N ASN A 133 -5.20 -9.16 15.80
CA ASN A 133 -5.84 -10.40 16.24
C ASN A 133 -5.18 -11.59 15.51
N ARG A 134 -4.77 -12.60 16.28
CA ARG A 134 -4.09 -13.79 15.76
C ARG A 134 -5.09 -14.82 15.22
N PRO A 135 -4.63 -15.78 14.41
CA PRO A 135 -5.43 -16.95 14.03
C PRO A 135 -6.01 -17.64 15.28
N GLY A 136 -7.29 -18.05 15.18
CA GLY A 136 -8.01 -18.69 16.30
C GLY A 136 -8.72 -17.73 17.26
N PHE A 137 -8.52 -16.42 17.16
CA PHE A 137 -9.36 -15.46 17.87
C PHE A 137 -10.76 -15.42 17.25
N ALA A 138 -11.81 -15.53 18.07
CA ALA A 138 -13.18 -15.78 17.59
C ALA A 138 -13.70 -14.78 16.54
N PRO A 139 -13.46 -13.44 16.67
CA PRO A 139 -13.88 -12.45 15.66
C PRO A 139 -13.10 -12.51 14.34
N GLY A 140 -12.03 -13.29 14.27
CA GLY A 140 -11.18 -13.45 13.11
C GLY A 140 -9.79 -12.81 13.27
N ALA A 141 -8.82 -13.37 12.52
CA ALA A 141 -7.49 -12.82 12.39
C ALA A 141 -7.49 -11.50 11.60
N GLY A 142 -6.59 -10.60 11.96
CA GLY A 142 -6.43 -9.32 11.27
C GLY A 142 -6.41 -8.13 12.20
N CYS A 143 -6.24 -6.95 11.64
CA CYS A 143 -6.18 -5.72 12.42
C CYS A 143 -7.54 -5.41 13.08
N ALA A 144 -7.61 -5.35 14.41
CA ALA A 144 -8.82 -5.03 15.16
C ALA A 144 -9.42 -3.67 14.74
N LEU A 145 -8.57 -2.66 14.47
CA LEU A 145 -9.03 -1.36 13.97
C LEU A 145 -9.69 -1.46 12.59
N HIS A 146 -9.16 -2.30 11.71
CA HIS A 146 -9.74 -2.53 10.39
C HIS A 146 -11.09 -3.26 10.48
N LEU A 147 -11.14 -4.33 11.27
CA LEU A 147 -12.36 -5.10 11.48
C LEU A 147 -13.47 -4.25 12.13
N HIS A 148 -13.10 -3.39 13.07
CA HIS A 148 -14.03 -2.44 13.69
C HIS A 148 -14.55 -1.41 12.69
N ALA A 149 -13.67 -0.85 11.83
CA ALA A 149 -14.09 0.06 10.77
C ALA A 149 -15.15 -0.57 9.87
N MET A 150 -14.90 -1.79 9.39
CA MET A 150 -15.85 -2.54 8.55
C MET A 150 -17.21 -2.73 9.24
N ARG A 151 -17.22 -3.09 10.53
CA ARG A 151 -18.46 -3.31 11.31
C ARG A 151 -19.23 -2.03 11.57
N SER A 152 -18.53 -0.92 11.77
CA SER A 152 -19.10 0.39 12.04
C SER A 152 -19.45 1.19 10.78
N GLY A 153 -19.23 0.63 9.59
CA GLY A 153 -19.47 1.32 8.31
C GLY A 153 -18.55 2.53 8.07
N ARG A 154 -17.38 2.55 8.73
CA ARG A 154 -16.37 3.59 8.58
C ARG A 154 -15.24 3.11 7.68
N HIS A 155 -14.54 4.03 7.03
CA HIS A 155 -13.34 3.67 6.31
C HIS A 155 -12.18 3.41 7.30
N HIS A 156 -11.37 2.37 7.04
CA HIS A 156 -10.30 1.97 7.94
C HIS A 156 -9.20 3.04 8.10
N SER A 157 -9.05 3.94 7.14
CA SER A 157 -8.10 5.06 7.21
C SER A 157 -8.43 6.08 8.32
N ASP A 158 -9.66 6.05 8.85
CA ASP A 158 -10.06 6.90 9.98
C ASP A 158 -9.56 6.39 11.32
N LEU A 159 -9.21 5.10 11.39
CA LEU A 159 -8.88 4.41 12.63
C LEU A 159 -7.43 3.92 12.70
N LYS A 160 -6.89 3.45 11.57
CA LYS A 160 -5.55 2.86 11.50
C LYS A 160 -4.46 3.94 11.54
N PRO A 161 -3.23 3.60 11.99
CA PRO A 161 -2.05 4.44 11.78
C PRO A 161 -1.86 4.79 10.31
N ASP A 162 -1.28 5.98 10.04
CA ASP A 162 -1.10 6.46 8.66
C ASP A 162 -0.37 5.44 7.79
N VAL A 163 0.77 4.93 8.21
CA VAL A 163 1.51 3.92 7.45
C VAL A 163 0.68 2.67 7.16
N CYS A 164 -0.25 2.29 8.04
CA CYS A 164 -1.03 1.07 7.86
C CYS A 164 -2.17 1.20 6.86
N TRP A 165 -2.73 2.39 6.67
CA TRP A 165 -3.79 2.58 5.69
C TRP A 165 -3.25 3.06 4.34
N GLN A 166 -2.08 3.70 4.33
CA GLN A 166 -1.42 4.13 3.10
C GLN A 166 -0.80 2.96 2.33
N LEU A 167 -0.24 1.94 3.02
CA LEU A 167 0.36 0.80 2.33
C LEU A 167 -0.64 0.13 1.36
N PRO A 168 -0.22 -0.13 0.13
CA PRO A 168 1.13 -0.09 -0.46
C PRO A 168 1.49 1.25 -1.15
N LEU A 169 0.75 2.30 -0.91
CA LEU A 169 1.04 3.63 -1.46
C LEU A 169 2.04 4.39 -0.59
N ARG A 170 2.85 5.21 -1.22
CA ARG A 170 3.78 6.13 -0.58
C ARG A 170 3.70 7.49 -1.24
N CYS A 171 3.68 8.54 -0.45
CA CYS A 171 3.86 9.91 -0.91
C CYS A 171 5.14 10.48 -0.31
N VAL A 172 5.98 11.08 -1.15
CA VAL A 172 7.22 11.77 -0.75
C VAL A 172 7.18 13.17 -1.29
N ASP A 173 7.37 14.15 -0.41
CA ASP A 173 7.45 15.56 -0.77
C ASP A 173 8.93 15.96 -0.88
N GLU A 174 9.31 16.61 -1.99
CA GLU A 174 10.64 17.15 -2.22
C GLU A 174 10.52 18.63 -2.55
N GLU A 175 11.16 19.48 -1.73
CA GLU A 175 11.25 20.91 -2.00
C GLU A 175 12.32 21.16 -3.07
N GLN A 176 11.95 21.93 -4.10
CA GLN A 176 12.82 22.29 -5.20
C GLN A 176 13.56 23.62 -4.91
N GLU A 177 14.61 23.93 -5.67
CA GLU A 177 15.39 25.15 -5.51
C GLU A 177 14.57 26.44 -5.69
N ASP A 178 13.48 26.37 -6.46
CA ASP A 178 12.58 27.50 -6.71
C ASP A 178 11.48 27.66 -5.63
N GLY A 179 11.51 26.81 -4.59
CA GLY A 179 10.55 26.78 -3.49
C GLY A 179 9.26 26.02 -3.81
N THR A 180 9.14 25.41 -5.00
CA THR A 180 8.01 24.51 -5.29
C THR A 180 8.21 23.16 -4.61
N VAL A 181 7.10 22.46 -4.32
CA VAL A 181 7.10 21.11 -3.76
C VAL A 181 6.65 20.12 -4.83
N VAL A 182 7.48 19.09 -5.07
CA VAL A 182 7.08 17.96 -5.89
C VAL A 182 6.67 16.80 -4.96
N SER A 183 5.39 16.44 -4.99
CA SER A 183 4.83 15.31 -4.26
C SER A 183 4.78 14.09 -5.17
N THR A 184 5.63 13.09 -4.90
CA THR A 184 5.67 11.85 -5.66
C THR A 184 4.79 10.79 -5.01
N LEU A 185 3.72 10.38 -5.67
CA LEU A 185 2.83 9.30 -5.26
C LEU A 185 3.14 8.03 -6.05
N SER A 186 3.60 7.00 -5.36
CA SER A 186 4.04 5.73 -5.94
C SER A 186 3.74 4.55 -5.05
N GLU A 187 4.20 3.36 -5.45
CA GLU A 187 4.21 2.19 -4.57
C GLU A 187 5.20 2.38 -3.44
N PHE A 188 4.92 1.71 -2.33
CA PHE A 188 5.84 1.57 -1.21
C PHE A 188 6.80 0.41 -1.49
N GLY A 189 7.98 0.73 -1.99
CA GLY A 189 9.07 -0.23 -2.22
C GLY A 189 9.82 -0.58 -0.93
N ARG A 190 10.75 -1.53 -1.03
CA ARG A 190 11.63 -1.93 0.09
C ARG A 190 12.50 -0.79 0.60
N ASP A 191 12.94 0.09 -0.28
CA ASP A 191 13.67 1.32 0.03
C ASP A 191 12.90 2.26 0.95
N GLY A 192 11.57 2.28 0.80
CA GLY A 192 10.68 3.07 1.65
C GLY A 192 10.59 2.56 3.08
N TRP A 193 10.95 1.29 3.33
CA TRP A 193 10.93 0.70 4.66
C TRP A 193 12.08 1.24 5.55
N GLY A 194 13.16 1.72 4.94
CA GLY A 194 14.40 2.09 5.60
C GLY A 194 15.34 0.90 5.80
N ASP A 195 16.20 1.00 6.84
CA ASP A 195 17.18 -0.03 7.15
C ASP A 195 16.51 -1.39 7.37
N GLY A 196 17.06 -2.42 6.73
CA GLY A 196 16.54 -3.79 6.78
C GLY A 196 15.47 -4.13 5.73
N GLY A 197 14.89 -3.17 5.01
CA GLY A 197 13.91 -3.44 3.96
C GLY A 197 14.45 -4.34 2.85
N ALA A 198 15.72 -4.17 2.49
CA ALA A 198 16.41 -5.02 1.51
C ALA A 198 16.59 -6.50 1.96
N GLU A 199 16.56 -6.75 3.26
CA GLU A 199 16.75 -8.08 3.85
C GLU A 199 15.46 -8.91 3.90
N PHE A 200 14.30 -8.33 3.62
CA PHE A 200 13.05 -9.08 3.61
C PHE A 200 13.08 -10.14 2.50
N ALA A 201 12.71 -11.37 2.85
CA ALA A 201 12.63 -12.48 1.90
C ALA A 201 11.49 -12.26 0.87
N TRP A 202 10.45 -11.53 1.25
CA TRP A 202 9.26 -11.29 0.44
C TRP A 202 8.75 -9.85 0.61
N TRP A 203 8.19 -9.30 -0.46
CA TRP A 203 7.58 -7.97 -0.44
C TRP A 203 6.35 -7.90 -1.33
N CYS A 204 5.24 -7.36 -0.84
CA CYS A 204 3.94 -7.49 -1.51
C CYS A 204 3.84 -6.72 -2.84
N THR A 205 4.61 -5.64 -3.05
CA THR A 205 4.61 -4.93 -4.33
C THR A 205 5.58 -5.54 -5.36
N GLU A 206 6.32 -6.57 -4.97
CA GLU A 206 7.19 -7.35 -5.88
C GLU A 206 6.66 -8.76 -6.14
N ALA A 207 5.59 -9.15 -5.46
CA ALA A 207 5.07 -10.51 -5.44
C ALA A 207 3.90 -10.69 -6.43
N PRO A 208 4.05 -11.49 -7.50
CA PRO A 208 3.01 -11.66 -8.52
C PRO A 208 1.66 -12.10 -7.97
N GLU A 209 1.65 -12.87 -6.87
CA GLU A 209 0.43 -13.32 -6.20
C GLU A 209 -0.39 -12.19 -5.56
N ALA A 210 0.20 -11.02 -5.35
CA ALA A 210 -0.50 -9.84 -4.86
C ALA A 210 -1.13 -8.99 -5.99
N PHE A 211 -0.86 -9.32 -7.27
CA PHE A 211 -1.41 -8.60 -8.43
C PHE A 211 -2.58 -9.37 -9.05
N THR A 212 -3.58 -9.69 -8.23
CA THR A 212 -4.77 -10.47 -8.59
C THR A 212 -6.07 -9.75 -8.28
N GLY A 213 -6.00 -8.46 -7.96
CA GLY A 213 -7.15 -7.62 -7.68
C GLY A 213 -8.13 -7.54 -8.85
N ARG A 214 -9.40 -7.34 -8.56
CA ARG A 214 -10.45 -7.21 -9.59
C ARG A 214 -10.43 -5.85 -10.27
N GLU A 215 -10.01 -4.84 -9.54
CA GLU A 215 -9.95 -3.45 -9.98
C GLU A 215 -8.51 -2.94 -9.88
N PRO A 216 -8.12 -1.97 -10.72
CA PRO A 216 -6.84 -1.34 -10.59
C PRO A 216 -6.73 -0.55 -9.28
N VAL A 217 -5.50 -0.36 -8.80
CA VAL A 217 -5.19 0.31 -7.53
C VAL A 217 -5.89 1.66 -7.40
N TYR A 218 -5.91 2.47 -8.46
CA TYR A 218 -6.56 3.80 -8.40
C TYR A 218 -8.07 3.75 -8.15
N ARG A 219 -8.72 2.58 -8.35
CA ARG A 219 -10.13 2.35 -8.04
C ARG A 219 -10.28 1.67 -6.68
N SER A 220 -9.56 0.57 -6.45
CA SER A 220 -9.67 -0.22 -5.23
C SER A 220 -9.20 0.53 -3.98
N MET A 221 -8.28 1.50 -4.13
CA MET A 221 -7.76 2.36 -3.07
C MET A 221 -8.19 3.83 -3.24
N GLY A 222 -9.38 4.06 -3.77
CA GLY A 222 -9.87 5.41 -4.06
C GLY A 222 -9.99 6.32 -2.85
N GLU A 223 -10.42 5.81 -1.71
CA GLU A 223 -10.55 6.59 -0.47
C GLU A 223 -9.19 6.96 0.14
N GLU A 224 -8.22 6.02 0.09
CA GLU A 224 -6.84 6.28 0.50
C GLU A 224 -6.20 7.35 -0.38
N LEU A 225 -6.38 7.24 -1.70
CA LEU A 225 -5.86 8.21 -2.66
C LEU A 225 -6.46 9.60 -2.45
N ARG A 226 -7.79 9.73 -2.25
CA ARG A 226 -8.42 11.02 -1.92
C ARG A 226 -7.79 11.65 -0.70
N LYS A 227 -7.56 10.83 0.33
CA LYS A 227 -6.98 11.28 1.59
C LYS A 227 -5.51 11.70 1.46
N MET A 228 -4.73 10.98 0.65
CA MET A 228 -3.33 11.29 0.39
C MET A 228 -3.18 12.53 -0.49
N LEU A 229 -3.99 12.67 -1.52
CA LEU A 229 -4.00 13.84 -2.42
C LEU A 229 -4.58 15.09 -1.75
N GLY A 230 -5.39 14.92 -0.69
CA GLY A 230 -5.99 16.02 0.08
C GLY A 230 -7.02 16.85 -0.70
N SER A 231 -7.37 16.45 -1.92
CA SER A 231 -8.28 17.16 -2.82
C SER A 231 -9.10 16.20 -3.67
N ASP A 232 -10.44 16.28 -3.57
CA ASP A 232 -11.35 15.51 -4.42
C ASP A 232 -11.19 15.91 -5.89
N ALA A 233 -11.00 17.20 -6.17
CA ALA A 233 -10.81 17.70 -7.54
C ALA A 233 -9.54 17.14 -8.18
N LEU A 234 -8.45 17.04 -7.44
CA LEU A 234 -7.21 16.43 -7.92
C LEU A 234 -7.41 14.91 -8.11
N TYR A 235 -8.03 14.21 -7.17
CA TYR A 235 -8.34 12.80 -7.33
C TYR A 235 -9.16 12.53 -8.60
N ASP A 236 -10.20 13.32 -8.85
CA ASP A 236 -11.05 13.16 -10.04
C ASP A 236 -10.28 13.43 -11.34
N GLN A 237 -9.33 14.37 -11.35
CA GLN A 237 -8.43 14.59 -12.48
C GLN A 237 -7.52 13.37 -12.71
N VAL A 238 -6.92 12.85 -11.65
CA VAL A 238 -6.06 11.64 -11.70
C VAL A 238 -6.85 10.45 -12.24
N VAL A 239 -8.05 10.19 -11.72
CA VAL A 239 -8.92 9.09 -12.18
C VAL A 239 -9.30 9.26 -13.64
N THR A 240 -9.71 10.46 -14.05
CA THR A 240 -10.07 10.75 -15.45
C THR A 240 -8.90 10.46 -16.39
N TYR A 241 -7.70 10.88 -16.02
CA TYR A 241 -6.49 10.60 -16.80
C TYR A 241 -6.21 9.11 -16.87
N LEU A 242 -6.26 8.39 -15.73
CA LEU A 242 -5.94 6.95 -15.68
C LEU A 242 -6.95 6.11 -16.46
N ASP A 243 -8.24 6.46 -16.45
CA ASP A 243 -9.27 5.80 -17.29
C ASP A 243 -8.98 5.97 -18.78
N GLN A 244 -8.64 7.17 -19.20
CA GLN A 244 -8.27 7.45 -20.59
C GLN A 244 -6.98 6.72 -20.97
N ARG A 245 -6.00 6.71 -20.07
CA ARG A 245 -4.71 6.07 -20.31
C ARG A 245 -4.81 4.55 -20.38
N ALA A 246 -5.62 3.94 -19.50
CA ALA A 246 -5.89 2.50 -19.51
C ALA A 246 -6.57 2.04 -20.81
N SER A 247 -7.37 2.91 -21.43
CA SER A 247 -8.06 2.65 -22.70
C SER A 247 -7.24 2.98 -23.94
N ALA A 248 -6.08 3.62 -23.79
CA ALA A 248 -5.24 4.04 -24.90
C ALA A 248 -4.44 2.89 -25.53
N GLN A 249 -3.95 3.11 -26.75
CA GLN A 249 -3.04 2.20 -27.44
C GLN A 249 -1.71 2.92 -27.75
N PRO A 250 -0.55 2.38 -27.33
CA PRO A 250 -0.39 1.17 -26.53
C PRO A 250 -0.91 1.35 -25.08
N PRO A 251 -1.23 0.26 -24.38
CA PRO A 251 -1.65 0.33 -22.98
C PRO A 251 -0.53 0.87 -22.08
N PRO A 252 -0.81 1.24 -20.81
CA PRO A 252 0.22 1.58 -19.84
C PRO A 252 1.28 0.49 -19.74
N ALA A 253 2.51 0.87 -19.38
CA ALA A 253 3.55 -0.12 -19.08
C ALA A 253 3.05 -1.02 -17.93
N PRO A 254 3.02 -2.36 -18.10
CA PRO A 254 2.55 -3.25 -17.05
C PRO A 254 3.50 -3.20 -15.85
N HIS A 255 2.96 -3.38 -14.65
CA HIS A 255 3.79 -3.46 -13.45
C HIS A 255 4.72 -4.70 -13.53
N PRO A 256 6.00 -4.59 -13.14
CA PRO A 256 6.96 -5.71 -13.26
C PRO A 256 6.53 -7.01 -12.59
N ALA A 257 5.83 -6.91 -11.46
CA ALA A 257 5.30 -8.06 -10.74
C ALA A 257 3.96 -8.57 -11.31
N GLU A 258 3.27 -7.78 -12.11
CA GLU A 258 2.04 -8.18 -12.77
C GLU A 258 2.37 -9.06 -13.99
N THR A 259 2.43 -10.36 -13.78
CA THR A 259 2.77 -11.30 -14.86
C THR A 259 1.63 -11.31 -15.89
N PRO A 260 1.90 -10.99 -17.17
CA PRO A 260 0.89 -11.16 -18.20
C PRO A 260 0.45 -12.63 -18.22
N VAL A 261 -0.86 -12.90 -18.15
CA VAL A 261 -1.40 -14.24 -18.33
C VAL A 261 -1.01 -14.69 -19.74
N GLN A 262 0.03 -15.49 -19.86
CA GLN A 262 0.39 -16.11 -21.12
C GLN A 262 -0.69 -17.14 -21.46
N PHE A 263 -1.65 -16.74 -22.29
CA PHE A 263 -2.54 -17.70 -22.96
C PHE A 263 -1.66 -18.55 -23.88
N THR A 264 -1.13 -19.65 -23.37
CA THR A 264 -0.57 -20.70 -24.23
C THR A 264 -1.72 -21.27 -25.03
N ARG A 265 -1.88 -20.81 -26.28
CA ARG A 265 -2.72 -21.50 -27.26
C ARG A 265 -2.15 -22.93 -27.37
N ARG A 266 -2.82 -23.88 -26.74
CA ARG A 266 -2.61 -25.30 -27.03
C ARG A 266 -2.83 -25.47 -28.53
N ARG A 267 -1.76 -25.71 -29.27
CA ARG A 267 -1.89 -26.17 -30.67
C ARG A 267 -2.69 -27.45 -30.65
N PRO A 268 -3.77 -27.59 -31.50
CA PRO A 268 -4.47 -28.85 -31.63
C PRO A 268 -3.46 -29.91 -32.08
N GLY A 269 -3.38 -30.99 -31.31
CA GLY A 269 -2.50 -32.10 -31.63
C GLY A 269 -2.89 -32.68 -33.00
N THR A 270 -1.96 -32.70 -33.94
CA THR A 270 -2.09 -33.44 -35.20
C THR A 270 -2.10 -34.92 -34.86
N ASN A 271 -3.30 -35.51 -34.96
CA ASN A 271 -3.48 -36.95 -34.85
C ASN A 271 -2.79 -37.61 -36.03
N GLY A 272 -1.55 -38.06 -35.84
CA GLY A 272 -0.82 -38.90 -36.80
C GLY A 272 -1.45 -40.28 -36.84
N SER A 273 -2.30 -40.51 -37.85
CA SER A 273 -2.77 -41.84 -38.26
C SER A 273 -1.59 -42.72 -38.61
N ARG A 274 -1.21 -43.63 -37.74
CA ARG A 274 -0.32 -44.78 -38.10
C ARG A 274 -1.18 -45.84 -38.82
N ARG A 275 -1.11 -45.88 -40.13
CA ARG A 275 -1.48 -47.08 -40.92
C ARG A 275 -0.48 -48.17 -40.65
N LYS A 276 -0.96 -49.31 -40.21
CA LYS A 276 -0.21 -50.58 -40.20
C LYS A 276 -0.21 -51.18 -41.63
N HIS A 277 0.94 -51.55 -42.10
CA HIS A 277 1.15 -52.65 -43.06
C HIS A 277 1.81 -53.80 -42.35
#